data_e9896a1d1942a86aa6711c3e3efd2838
#
_entry.id   e9896a1d1942a86aa6711c3e3efd2838
#
_cell.length_a   1.000
_cell.length_b   1.000
_cell.length_c   1.000
_cell.angle_alpha   90.00
_cell.angle_beta   90.00
_cell.angle_gamma   90.00
#
_symmetry.space_group_name_H-M   'P 1'
#
loop_
_entity.id
_entity.type
_entity.pdbx_description
1 polymer ?
#
loop_
_entity_poly.entity_id
_entity_poly.type
_entity_poly.pdbx_seq_one_letter_code
_entity_poly.pdbx_strand_id
1 'polypeptide(L)'
;TCDWSSDVCSSDLLDPTVIIGGLFNAYRSNGHLGQGEYLIAESDESDGSFLCLFPIINVVTNVDYDHIDHYGTQEAIDDAFAAFMNKVPFYGMNIICGDDPGVRRLIPRIKRPFLTYGFGRDCRIRGEIVECGAMNRFHVWLRDRDGQEKKLLDNVTLSQPGRHNILNALAAIGVALQAGISPEKCAEGLAQFSGVGRRFELKGEKNGVTVIDDYGHHPTEIQATIRTARQVFPGRRLVMVFQPHRFSRTQALFGEFCHTFENVDRLYLTEIYPASESPIPGVNGVNLALGIRQFSKTDVTYKPNFDEIVDALKDDLRPGDVLITQGAGSVTTVGPRVLENMA
;
A
#
# COMPACT_ATOMS: atom_id res chain seq x y z
N THR A 1 1.35 -5.41 -4.39
CA THR A 1 0.93 -6.76 -3.94
C THR A 1 1.70 -7.89 -4.57
N CYS A 2 2.26 -7.71 -5.77
CA CYS A 2 3.08 -8.74 -6.44
C CYS A 2 4.35 -9.07 -5.67
N ASP A 3 4.91 -8.12 -4.95
CA ASP A 3 6.16 -8.27 -4.19
C ASP A 3 6.13 -9.43 -3.20
N TRP A 4 5.02 -9.54 -2.44
CA TRP A 4 4.80 -10.60 -1.45
C TRP A 4 4.71 -11.99 -2.08
N SER A 5 4.03 -12.08 -3.23
CA SER A 5 3.88 -13.34 -3.96
C SER A 5 5.22 -13.81 -4.53
N SER A 6 6.11 -12.87 -4.90
CA SER A 6 7.45 -13.19 -5.40
C SER A 6 8.30 -13.87 -4.36
N ASP A 7 8.36 -13.33 -3.11
CA ASP A 7 9.18 -13.94 -2.05
C ASP A 7 8.64 -15.30 -1.62
N VAL A 8 7.32 -15.43 -1.47
CA VAL A 8 6.71 -16.72 -1.12
C VAL A 8 6.96 -17.78 -2.21
N CYS A 9 6.85 -17.40 -3.49
CA CYS A 9 7.14 -18.32 -4.60
C CYS A 9 8.63 -18.66 -4.69
N SER A 10 9.53 -17.71 -4.42
CA SER A 10 10.97 -17.95 -4.43
C SER A 10 11.43 -18.87 -3.30
N SER A 11 10.74 -18.85 -2.15
CA SER A 11 11.08 -19.70 -0.99
C SER A 11 10.95 -21.21 -1.28
N ASP A 12 10.15 -21.60 -2.28
CA ASP A 12 9.95 -23.01 -2.67
C ASP A 12 10.68 -23.37 -3.98
N LEU A 13 11.73 -22.62 -4.32
CA LEU A 13 12.56 -22.86 -5.53
C LEU A 13 11.79 -22.75 -6.85
N LEU A 14 10.65 -22.05 -6.88
CA LEU A 14 9.88 -21.82 -8.11
C LEU A 14 10.60 -20.83 -9.05
N ASP A 15 11.54 -20.06 -8.55
CA ASP A 15 12.38 -19.08 -9.27
C ASP A 15 11.59 -18.31 -10.34
N PRO A 16 10.54 -17.56 -9.94
CA PRO A 16 9.67 -16.89 -10.89
C PRO A 16 10.36 -15.70 -11.56
N THR A 17 9.99 -15.40 -12.80
CA THR A 17 10.23 -14.07 -13.37
C THR A 17 9.33 -13.05 -12.68
N VAL A 18 9.88 -11.90 -12.27
CA VAL A 18 9.18 -10.87 -11.51
C VAL A 18 9.26 -9.52 -12.22
N ILE A 19 8.13 -8.82 -12.35
CA ILE A 19 8.02 -7.45 -12.89
C ILE A 19 7.11 -6.65 -11.96
N ILE A 20 7.67 -5.62 -11.32
CA ILE A 20 6.94 -4.76 -10.37
C ILE A 20 7.24 -3.28 -10.61
N GLY A 21 6.30 -2.39 -10.22
CA GLY A 21 6.46 -0.95 -10.36
C GLY A 21 7.44 -0.34 -9.35
N GLY A 22 7.64 -0.97 -8.19
CA GLY A 22 8.57 -0.53 -7.14
C GLY A 22 9.95 -1.16 -7.23
N LEU A 23 10.86 -0.70 -6.36
CA LEU A 23 12.17 -1.35 -6.17
C LEU A 23 12.03 -2.50 -5.18
N PHE A 24 12.21 -3.72 -5.66
CA PHE A 24 12.19 -4.92 -4.83
C PHE A 24 13.52 -5.07 -4.08
N ASN A 25 13.49 -4.99 -2.77
CA ASN A 25 14.70 -4.92 -1.95
C ASN A 25 15.60 -6.14 -2.10
N ALA A 26 15.01 -7.34 -2.25
CA ALA A 26 15.76 -8.57 -2.39
C ALA A 26 16.64 -8.61 -3.66
N TYR A 27 16.14 -8.08 -4.78
CA TYR A 27 16.87 -8.05 -6.06
C TYR A 27 17.49 -6.70 -6.39
N ARG A 28 17.20 -5.64 -5.61
CA ARG A 28 17.59 -4.25 -5.89
C ARG A 28 17.24 -3.81 -7.32
N SER A 29 16.13 -4.32 -7.83
CA SER A 29 15.64 -4.10 -9.19
C SER A 29 14.10 -4.12 -9.19
N ASN A 30 13.48 -3.55 -10.20
CA ASN A 30 12.04 -3.68 -10.47
C ASN A 30 11.72 -4.87 -11.39
N GLY A 31 12.72 -5.63 -11.83
CA GLY A 31 12.56 -6.83 -12.63
C GLY A 31 13.62 -7.85 -12.31
N HIS A 32 13.22 -9.12 -12.29
CA HIS A 32 14.08 -10.29 -12.13
C HIS A 32 13.68 -11.37 -13.13
N LEU A 33 14.63 -11.89 -13.89
CA LEU A 33 14.40 -13.01 -14.80
C LEU A 33 14.70 -14.31 -14.06
N GLY A 34 13.64 -15.06 -13.74
CA GLY A 34 13.74 -16.40 -13.16
C GLY A 34 13.85 -17.49 -14.23
N GLN A 35 14.15 -18.71 -13.79
CA GLN A 35 14.21 -19.93 -14.63
C GLN A 35 12.93 -20.77 -14.51
N GLY A 36 12.02 -20.40 -13.60
CA GLY A 36 10.77 -21.12 -13.37
C GLY A 36 9.69 -20.82 -14.39
N GLU A 37 8.58 -21.55 -14.28
CA GLU A 37 7.44 -21.44 -15.22
C GLU A 37 6.50 -20.27 -14.91
N TYR A 38 6.71 -19.58 -13.77
CA TYR A 38 5.81 -18.49 -13.32
C TYR A 38 6.35 -17.12 -13.71
N LEU A 39 5.46 -16.25 -14.16
CA LEU A 39 5.66 -14.82 -14.26
C LEU A 39 4.74 -14.14 -13.25
N ILE A 40 5.32 -13.36 -12.33
CA ILE A 40 4.61 -12.53 -11.37
C ILE A 40 4.74 -11.07 -11.84
N ALA A 41 3.62 -10.46 -12.21
CA ALA A 41 3.61 -9.09 -12.71
C ALA A 41 2.66 -8.22 -11.90
N GLU A 42 3.12 -7.03 -11.53
CA GLU A 42 2.25 -5.97 -11.07
C GLU A 42 1.48 -5.41 -12.25
N SER A 43 0.15 -5.34 -12.10
CA SER A 43 -0.75 -4.84 -13.14
C SER A 43 -1.11 -3.38 -12.82
N ASP A 44 -0.95 -2.50 -13.80
CA ASP A 44 -1.31 -1.09 -13.68
C ASP A 44 -2.72 -0.86 -14.23
N GLU A 45 -3.62 -0.39 -13.35
CA GLU A 45 -4.99 -0.02 -13.72
C GLU A 45 -5.11 1.43 -14.20
N SER A 46 -4.10 2.26 -13.98
CA SER A 46 -4.18 3.72 -14.13
C SER A 46 -4.55 4.19 -15.55
N ASP A 47 -4.18 3.41 -16.56
CA ASP A 47 -4.45 3.66 -17.99
C ASP A 47 -5.24 2.54 -18.67
N GLY A 48 -5.73 1.58 -17.87
CA GLY A 48 -6.44 0.40 -18.39
C GLY A 48 -5.55 -0.66 -19.03
N SER A 49 -4.23 -0.52 -19.01
CA SER A 49 -3.29 -1.48 -19.63
C SER A 49 -3.37 -2.87 -19.01
N PHE A 50 -3.75 -3.00 -17.75
CA PHE A 50 -4.00 -4.28 -17.08
C PHE A 50 -5.05 -5.14 -17.85
N LEU A 51 -5.95 -4.52 -18.60
CA LEU A 51 -6.91 -5.22 -19.44
C LEU A 51 -6.27 -5.93 -20.66
N CYS A 52 -5.00 -5.66 -20.95
CA CYS A 52 -4.26 -6.38 -21.99
C CYS A 52 -3.65 -7.69 -21.47
N LEU A 53 -3.65 -7.92 -20.16
CA LEU A 53 -3.11 -9.12 -19.54
C LEU A 53 -4.14 -10.26 -19.50
N PHE A 54 -3.64 -11.50 -19.46
CA PHE A 54 -4.43 -12.73 -19.37
C PHE A 54 -3.92 -13.59 -18.21
N PRO A 55 -4.24 -13.21 -16.95
CA PRO A 55 -3.71 -13.90 -15.78
C PRO A 55 -4.35 -15.28 -15.60
N ILE A 56 -3.55 -16.28 -15.18
CA ILE A 56 -4.05 -17.56 -14.66
C ILE A 56 -4.48 -17.40 -13.21
N ILE A 57 -3.66 -16.70 -12.43
CA ILE A 57 -3.99 -16.29 -11.05
C ILE A 57 -4.00 -14.78 -11.01
N ASN A 58 -5.08 -14.21 -10.51
CA ASN A 58 -5.27 -12.78 -10.37
C ASN A 58 -5.47 -12.40 -8.91
N VAL A 59 -4.85 -11.31 -8.46
CA VAL A 59 -5.04 -10.76 -7.12
C VAL A 59 -5.68 -9.39 -7.23
N VAL A 60 -6.79 -9.17 -6.50
CA VAL A 60 -7.41 -7.85 -6.36
C VAL A 60 -7.48 -7.48 -4.89
N THR A 61 -6.74 -6.46 -4.51
CA THR A 61 -6.62 -6.03 -3.10
C THR A 61 -7.69 -5.05 -2.68
N ASN A 62 -8.02 -4.12 -3.54
CA ASN A 62 -9.06 -3.12 -3.35
C ASN A 62 -9.55 -2.59 -4.70
N VAL A 63 -10.70 -1.94 -4.70
CA VAL A 63 -11.24 -1.17 -5.83
C VAL A 63 -11.75 0.15 -5.28
N ASP A 64 -10.92 1.18 -5.38
CA ASP A 64 -11.19 2.53 -4.88
C ASP A 64 -11.46 3.50 -6.04
N TYR A 65 -11.95 4.70 -5.72
CA TYR A 65 -12.22 5.76 -6.70
C TYR A 65 -10.94 6.53 -7.00
N ASP A 66 -10.08 5.97 -7.85
CA ASP A 66 -8.86 6.61 -8.33
C ASP A 66 -8.82 6.63 -9.86
N HIS A 67 -7.82 7.27 -10.45
CA HIS A 67 -7.62 7.37 -11.90
C HIS A 67 -8.83 7.92 -12.67
N ILE A 68 -9.47 8.94 -12.07
CA ILE A 68 -10.70 9.56 -12.58
C ILE A 68 -10.48 10.22 -13.94
N ASP A 69 -9.26 10.70 -14.20
CA ASP A 69 -8.80 11.24 -15.47
C ASP A 69 -8.92 10.22 -16.62
N HIS A 70 -8.76 8.93 -16.32
CA HIS A 70 -8.91 7.84 -17.29
C HIS A 70 -10.34 7.29 -17.34
N TYR A 71 -10.91 6.95 -16.18
CA TYR A 71 -12.21 6.26 -16.12
C TYR A 71 -13.42 7.17 -16.07
N GLY A 72 -13.29 8.36 -15.55
CA GLY A 72 -14.37 9.34 -15.43
C GLY A 72 -15.41 9.03 -14.35
N THR A 73 -15.79 7.76 -14.15
CA THR A 73 -16.83 7.35 -13.19
C THR A 73 -16.44 6.08 -12.42
N GLN A 74 -17.03 5.91 -11.22
CA GLN A 74 -16.88 4.68 -10.43
C GLN A 74 -17.39 3.45 -11.20
N GLU A 75 -18.45 3.59 -11.98
CA GLU A 75 -19.03 2.50 -12.76
C GLU A 75 -18.04 2.00 -13.83
N ALA A 76 -17.32 2.92 -14.49
CA ALA A 76 -16.29 2.56 -15.48
C ALA A 76 -15.12 1.82 -14.83
N ILE A 77 -14.70 2.20 -13.62
CA ILE A 77 -13.70 1.47 -12.83
C ILE A 77 -14.24 0.07 -12.50
N ASP A 78 -15.44 -0.02 -11.99
CA ASP A 78 -16.10 -1.29 -11.66
C ASP A 78 -16.21 -2.21 -12.87
N ASP A 79 -16.54 -1.68 -14.05
CA ASP A 79 -16.59 -2.41 -15.33
C ASP A 79 -15.23 -2.96 -15.72
N ALA A 80 -14.18 -2.14 -15.63
CA ALA A 80 -12.83 -2.53 -15.97
C ALA A 80 -12.31 -3.65 -15.04
N PHE A 81 -12.47 -3.51 -13.72
CA PHE A 81 -12.06 -4.55 -12.77
C PHE A 81 -12.87 -5.85 -12.93
N ALA A 82 -14.20 -5.75 -13.16
CA ALA A 82 -15.02 -6.94 -13.45
C ALA A 82 -14.58 -7.62 -14.75
N ALA A 83 -14.26 -6.85 -15.79
CA ALA A 83 -13.74 -7.39 -17.04
C ALA A 83 -12.39 -8.10 -16.83
N PHE A 84 -11.47 -7.51 -16.06
CA PHE A 84 -10.18 -8.10 -15.74
C PHE A 84 -10.32 -9.41 -14.97
N MET A 85 -11.12 -9.45 -13.90
CA MET A 85 -11.37 -10.67 -13.14
C MET A 85 -12.00 -11.79 -13.99
N ASN A 86 -12.79 -11.43 -15.01
CA ASN A 86 -13.41 -12.39 -15.91
C ASN A 86 -12.48 -12.88 -17.02
N LYS A 87 -11.25 -12.36 -17.16
CA LYS A 87 -10.22 -12.88 -18.08
C LYS A 87 -9.54 -14.14 -17.55
N VAL A 88 -9.57 -14.38 -16.25
CA VAL A 88 -9.04 -15.61 -15.65
C VAL A 88 -9.71 -16.83 -16.31
N PRO A 89 -8.95 -17.86 -16.76
CA PRO A 89 -9.53 -19.06 -17.38
C PRO A 89 -10.32 -19.88 -16.34
N PHE A 90 -11.11 -20.85 -16.80
CA PHE A 90 -11.93 -21.69 -15.91
C PHE A 90 -11.11 -22.54 -14.94
N TYR A 91 -9.85 -22.78 -15.24
CA TYR A 91 -8.89 -23.51 -14.39
C TYR A 91 -8.01 -22.58 -13.53
N GLY A 92 -8.16 -21.28 -13.70
CA GLY A 92 -7.43 -20.30 -12.92
C GLY A 92 -8.20 -19.85 -11.68
N MET A 93 -7.70 -18.81 -10.99
CA MET A 93 -8.27 -18.33 -9.73
C MET A 93 -8.14 -16.83 -9.57
N ASN A 94 -9.22 -16.15 -9.18
CA ASN A 94 -9.17 -14.81 -8.64
C ASN A 94 -9.03 -14.88 -7.11
N ILE A 95 -8.04 -14.20 -6.54
CA ILE A 95 -7.80 -14.07 -5.11
C ILE A 95 -8.16 -12.64 -4.73
N ILE A 96 -9.30 -12.45 -4.07
CA ILE A 96 -9.89 -11.13 -3.89
C ILE A 96 -10.08 -10.77 -2.41
N CYS A 97 -9.84 -9.50 -2.07
CA CYS A 97 -10.00 -9.02 -0.70
C CYS A 97 -11.48 -8.96 -0.31
N GLY A 98 -11.90 -9.86 0.58
CA GLY A 98 -13.26 -9.90 1.08
C GLY A 98 -13.56 -8.80 2.13
N ASP A 99 -12.57 -8.08 2.61
CA ASP A 99 -12.76 -6.96 3.54
C ASP A 99 -12.94 -5.61 2.80
N ASP A 100 -12.58 -5.56 1.51
CA ASP A 100 -12.72 -4.33 0.73
C ASP A 100 -14.14 -4.14 0.18
N PRO A 101 -14.81 -3.00 0.45
CA PRO A 101 -16.18 -2.76 -0.01
C PRO A 101 -16.30 -2.69 -1.54
N GLY A 102 -15.28 -2.14 -2.23
CA GLY A 102 -15.25 -2.04 -3.68
C GLY A 102 -15.17 -3.43 -4.33
N VAL A 103 -14.29 -4.29 -3.83
CA VAL A 103 -14.20 -5.69 -4.28
C VAL A 103 -15.51 -6.44 -4.01
N ARG A 104 -16.11 -6.29 -2.81
CA ARG A 104 -17.40 -6.92 -2.47
C ARG A 104 -18.52 -6.54 -3.43
N ARG A 105 -18.55 -5.28 -3.85
CA ARG A 105 -19.55 -4.78 -4.81
C ARG A 105 -19.43 -5.51 -6.16
N LEU A 106 -18.23 -5.97 -6.52
CA LEU A 106 -17.97 -6.66 -7.79
C LEU A 106 -18.21 -8.17 -7.75
N ILE A 107 -18.28 -8.81 -6.58
CA ILE A 107 -18.48 -10.26 -6.46
C ILE A 107 -19.65 -10.79 -7.32
N PRO A 108 -20.84 -10.16 -7.36
CA PRO A 108 -21.95 -10.63 -8.21
C PRO A 108 -21.65 -10.62 -9.71
N ARG A 109 -20.63 -9.89 -10.15
CA ARG A 109 -20.23 -9.71 -11.54
C ARG A 109 -19.12 -10.69 -11.98
N ILE A 110 -18.51 -11.43 -11.04
CA ILE A 110 -17.45 -12.38 -11.29
C ILE A 110 -18.06 -13.72 -11.74
N LYS A 111 -17.71 -14.14 -12.97
CA LYS A 111 -18.17 -15.39 -13.58
C LYS A 111 -17.09 -16.48 -13.58
N ARG A 112 -15.93 -16.20 -13.02
CA ARG A 112 -14.77 -17.08 -12.96
C ARG A 112 -14.51 -17.55 -11.55
N PRO A 113 -13.73 -18.63 -11.36
CA PRO A 113 -13.41 -19.09 -10.01
C PRO A 113 -12.76 -17.98 -9.18
N PHE A 114 -13.16 -17.87 -7.92
CA PHE A 114 -12.55 -16.95 -6.99
C PHE A 114 -12.53 -17.52 -5.57
N LEU A 115 -11.60 -17.03 -4.77
CA LEU A 115 -11.56 -17.18 -3.33
C LEU A 115 -11.36 -15.81 -2.67
N THR A 116 -11.98 -15.64 -1.50
CA THR A 116 -11.87 -14.41 -0.71
C THR A 116 -10.81 -14.58 0.37
N TYR A 117 -10.07 -13.50 0.64
CA TYR A 117 -9.20 -13.40 1.81
C TYR A 117 -9.55 -12.15 2.62
N GLY A 118 -9.25 -12.17 3.91
CA GLY A 118 -9.51 -11.03 4.80
C GLY A 118 -9.56 -11.43 6.26
N PHE A 119 -10.06 -10.54 7.10
CA PHE A 119 -10.31 -10.79 8.51
C PHE A 119 -11.77 -11.19 8.77
N GLY A 120 -12.65 -10.94 7.79
CA GLY A 120 -14.06 -11.31 7.84
C GLY A 120 -14.25 -12.81 7.98
N ARG A 121 -15.23 -13.24 8.81
CA ARG A 121 -15.52 -14.66 9.04
C ARG A 121 -16.06 -15.37 7.80
N ASP A 122 -16.52 -14.66 6.81
CA ASP A 122 -16.99 -15.16 5.53
C ASP A 122 -15.88 -15.33 4.48
N CYS A 123 -14.66 -14.87 4.78
CA CYS A 123 -13.51 -15.08 3.92
C CYS A 123 -13.05 -16.54 3.94
N ARG A 124 -12.63 -17.03 2.78
CA ARG A 124 -12.10 -18.39 2.62
C ARG A 124 -10.72 -18.55 3.25
N ILE A 125 -9.86 -17.57 3.08
CA ILE A 125 -8.57 -17.45 3.79
C ILE A 125 -8.75 -16.33 4.80
N ARG A 126 -8.82 -16.67 6.08
CA ARG A 126 -9.05 -15.70 7.15
C ARG A 126 -7.80 -15.49 8.00
N GLY A 127 -7.40 -14.24 8.15
CA GLY A 127 -6.40 -13.83 9.11
C GLY A 127 -7.01 -13.57 10.49
N GLU A 128 -6.30 -13.96 11.53
CA GLU A 128 -6.63 -13.62 12.93
C GLU A 128 -5.40 -12.97 13.56
N ILE A 129 -5.51 -11.69 13.85
CA ILE A 129 -4.39 -10.88 14.35
C ILE A 129 -4.11 -11.25 15.80
N VAL A 130 -2.85 -11.62 16.09
CA VAL A 130 -2.32 -11.82 17.44
C VAL A 130 -1.66 -10.54 17.92
N GLU A 131 -0.84 -9.93 17.04
CA GLU A 131 -0.13 -8.69 17.32
C GLU A 131 -0.02 -7.86 16.05
N CYS A 132 -0.25 -6.55 16.14
CA CYS A 132 -0.10 -5.61 15.04
C CYS A 132 0.67 -4.39 15.51
N GLY A 133 1.95 -4.28 15.13
CA GLY A 133 2.87 -3.24 15.57
C GLY A 133 4.09 -3.16 14.67
N ALA A 134 5.27 -2.96 15.26
CA ALA A 134 6.54 -2.99 14.52
C ALA A 134 6.78 -4.34 13.86
N MET A 135 6.29 -5.42 14.45
CA MET A 135 6.20 -6.75 13.86
C MET A 135 4.75 -7.21 13.96
N ASN A 136 4.25 -7.80 12.90
CA ASN A 136 2.94 -8.41 12.87
C ASN A 136 3.03 -9.90 13.19
N ARG A 137 2.08 -10.41 14.00
CA ARG A 137 1.85 -11.84 14.21
C ARG A 137 0.37 -12.16 14.02
N PHE A 138 0.08 -13.22 13.28
CA PHE A 138 -1.29 -13.63 13.00
C PHE A 138 -1.40 -15.13 12.73
N HIS A 139 -2.59 -15.67 12.93
CA HIS A 139 -2.97 -17.02 12.52
C HIS A 139 -3.66 -16.95 11.15
N VAL A 140 -3.55 -18.03 10.40
CA VAL A 140 -4.29 -18.19 9.13
C VAL A 140 -5.22 -19.37 9.22
N TRP A 141 -6.48 -19.13 8.90
CA TRP A 141 -7.55 -20.13 8.86
C TRP A 141 -8.00 -20.33 7.42
N LEU A 142 -8.23 -21.57 7.05
CA LEU A 142 -8.80 -21.93 5.76
C LEU A 142 -10.21 -22.50 6.01
N ARG A 143 -11.21 -21.90 5.35
CA ARG A 143 -12.57 -22.39 5.36
C ARG A 143 -12.78 -23.35 4.18
N ASP A 144 -13.33 -24.54 4.41
CA ASP A 144 -13.70 -25.46 3.36
C ASP A 144 -15.05 -25.09 2.70
N ARG A 145 -15.48 -25.92 1.74
CA ARG A 145 -16.75 -25.70 1.03
C ARG A 145 -17.97 -25.90 1.91
N ASP A 146 -17.86 -26.68 2.97
CA ASP A 146 -18.91 -26.98 3.95
C ASP A 146 -18.98 -25.92 5.06
N GLY A 147 -18.12 -24.89 4.99
CA GLY A 147 -18.07 -23.79 5.94
C GLY A 147 -17.27 -24.06 7.21
N GLN A 148 -16.60 -25.22 7.31
CA GLN A 148 -15.74 -25.55 8.45
C GLN A 148 -14.40 -24.85 8.34
N GLU A 149 -13.92 -24.29 9.46
CA GLU A 149 -12.61 -23.63 9.52
C GLU A 149 -11.56 -24.58 10.10
N LYS A 150 -10.43 -24.66 9.39
CA LYS A 150 -9.22 -25.35 9.87
C LYS A 150 -8.10 -24.32 9.97
N LYS A 151 -7.37 -24.34 11.10
CA LYS A 151 -6.15 -23.54 11.20
C LYS A 151 -5.14 -24.08 10.19
N LEU A 152 -4.74 -23.22 9.25
CA LEU A 152 -3.77 -23.53 8.21
C LEU A 152 -2.35 -23.25 8.67
N LEU A 153 -2.14 -22.08 9.29
CA LEU A 153 -0.85 -21.63 9.83
C LEU A 153 -1.02 -21.02 11.22
N ASP A 154 -0.08 -21.27 12.09
CA ASP A 154 -0.03 -20.73 13.45
C ASP A 154 1.13 -19.76 13.61
N ASN A 155 0.88 -18.58 14.22
CA ASN A 155 1.89 -17.58 14.54
C ASN A 155 2.78 -17.17 13.35
N VAL A 156 2.19 -16.90 12.19
CA VAL A 156 2.93 -16.31 11.06
C VAL A 156 3.48 -14.97 11.49
N THR A 157 4.77 -14.74 11.25
CA THR A 157 5.46 -13.48 11.55
C THR A 157 5.71 -12.69 10.29
N LEU A 158 5.63 -11.36 10.40
CA LEU A 158 5.79 -10.45 9.30
C LEU A 158 6.48 -9.18 9.80
N SER A 159 7.64 -8.85 9.21
CA SER A 159 8.42 -7.67 9.58
C SER A 159 7.80 -6.35 9.10
N GLN A 160 6.91 -6.40 8.13
CA GLN A 160 6.24 -5.21 7.59
C GLN A 160 5.07 -4.81 8.49
N PRO A 161 5.09 -3.60 9.10
CA PRO A 161 4.05 -3.17 10.02
C PRO A 161 2.75 -2.83 9.30
N GLY A 162 1.65 -2.82 10.05
CA GLY A 162 0.34 -2.40 9.58
C GLY A 162 -0.57 -3.54 9.15
N ARG A 163 -1.86 -3.34 9.42
CA ARG A 163 -2.93 -4.32 9.15
C ARG A 163 -3.07 -4.64 7.66
N HIS A 164 -2.87 -3.66 6.78
CA HIS A 164 -2.93 -3.84 5.33
C HIS A 164 -1.86 -4.82 4.83
N ASN A 165 -0.68 -4.86 5.47
CA ASN A 165 0.36 -5.82 5.13
C ASN A 165 0.01 -7.26 5.52
N ILE A 166 -0.78 -7.46 6.59
CA ILE A 166 -1.35 -8.79 6.88
C ILE A 166 -2.32 -9.20 5.76
N LEU A 167 -3.16 -8.29 5.25
CA LEU A 167 -4.02 -8.57 4.09
C LEU A 167 -3.20 -8.95 2.85
N ASN A 168 -2.13 -8.23 2.56
CA ASN A 168 -1.22 -8.55 1.46
C ASN A 168 -0.60 -9.96 1.63
N ALA A 169 -0.17 -10.29 2.86
CA ALA A 169 0.35 -11.63 3.17
C ALA A 169 -0.70 -12.73 2.97
N LEU A 170 -1.96 -12.50 3.34
CA LEU A 170 -3.06 -13.45 3.09
C LEU A 170 -3.31 -13.65 1.59
N ALA A 171 -3.19 -12.59 0.78
CA ALA A 171 -3.26 -12.68 -0.67
C ALA A 171 -2.12 -13.54 -1.23
N ALA A 172 -0.88 -13.30 -0.79
CA ALA A 172 0.30 -14.06 -1.18
C ALA A 172 0.18 -15.55 -0.81
N ILE A 173 -0.32 -15.86 0.40
CA ILE A 173 -0.65 -17.23 0.80
C ILE A 173 -1.68 -17.85 -0.15
N GLY A 174 -2.70 -17.08 -0.54
CA GLY A 174 -3.70 -17.54 -1.51
C GLY A 174 -3.08 -17.90 -2.86
N VAL A 175 -2.18 -17.07 -3.39
CA VAL A 175 -1.42 -17.34 -4.62
C VAL A 175 -0.57 -18.60 -4.47
N ALA A 176 0.22 -18.67 -3.40
CA ALA A 176 1.14 -19.77 -3.14
C ALA A 176 0.42 -21.14 -3.05
N LEU A 177 -0.73 -21.18 -2.36
CA LEU A 177 -1.57 -22.39 -2.28
C LEU A 177 -2.09 -22.80 -3.67
N GLN A 178 -2.45 -21.86 -4.54
CA GLN A 178 -2.86 -22.16 -5.92
C GLN A 178 -1.68 -22.64 -6.78
N ALA A 179 -0.47 -22.17 -6.50
CA ALA A 179 0.77 -22.64 -7.14
C ALA A 179 1.28 -23.98 -6.56
N GLY A 180 0.60 -24.57 -5.57
CA GLY A 180 0.98 -25.84 -4.96
C GLY A 180 2.05 -25.75 -3.89
N ILE A 181 2.37 -24.53 -3.40
CA ILE A 181 3.34 -24.31 -2.33
C ILE A 181 2.71 -24.72 -0.99
N SER A 182 3.47 -25.42 -0.15
CA SER A 182 2.99 -25.80 1.17
C SER A 182 2.80 -24.60 2.11
N PRO A 183 1.86 -24.68 3.07
CA PRO A 183 1.63 -23.59 4.03
C PRO A 183 2.89 -23.20 4.81
N GLU A 184 3.71 -24.18 5.18
CA GLU A 184 4.95 -23.98 5.96
C GLU A 184 5.94 -23.15 5.14
N LYS A 185 6.10 -23.44 3.85
CA LYS A 185 6.94 -22.66 2.93
C LYS A 185 6.42 -21.23 2.74
N CYS A 186 5.10 -21.06 2.72
CA CYS A 186 4.51 -19.70 2.69
C CYS A 186 4.93 -18.89 3.94
N ALA A 187 4.89 -19.51 5.11
CA ALA A 187 5.28 -18.84 6.36
C ALA A 187 6.79 -18.51 6.37
N GLU A 188 7.65 -19.40 5.89
CA GLU A 188 9.09 -19.17 5.74
C GLU A 188 9.37 -17.98 4.81
N GLY A 189 8.74 -17.93 3.63
CA GLY A 189 8.90 -16.83 2.66
C GLY A 189 8.44 -15.48 3.23
N LEU A 190 7.29 -15.46 3.93
CA LEU A 190 6.79 -14.24 4.56
C LEU A 190 7.71 -13.74 5.68
N ALA A 191 8.33 -14.64 6.45
CA ALA A 191 9.27 -14.26 7.51
C ALA A 191 10.58 -13.66 6.96
N GLN A 192 10.98 -14.03 5.74
CA GLN A 192 12.17 -13.51 5.05
C GLN A 192 11.90 -12.22 4.26
N PHE A 193 10.64 -11.85 4.06
CA PHE A 193 10.28 -10.68 3.28
C PHE A 193 10.81 -9.39 3.91
N SER A 194 11.68 -8.70 3.20
CA SER A 194 12.36 -7.48 3.65
C SER A 194 11.66 -6.18 3.24
N GLY A 195 10.51 -6.29 2.58
CA GLY A 195 9.73 -5.14 2.13
C GLY A 195 10.15 -4.56 0.78
N VAL A 196 9.43 -3.54 0.37
CA VAL A 196 9.64 -2.78 -0.87
C VAL A 196 10.05 -1.37 -0.48
N GLY A 197 10.93 -0.77 -1.26
CA GLY A 197 11.37 0.60 -1.05
C GLY A 197 10.18 1.57 -1.03
N ARG A 198 10.24 2.56 -0.17
CA ARG A 198 9.21 3.57 0.01
C ARG A 198 7.83 3.04 0.48
N ARG A 199 7.77 1.89 1.16
CA ARG A 199 6.55 1.37 1.81
C ARG A 199 6.79 1.27 3.31
N PHE A 200 6.47 2.35 4.04
CA PHE A 200 6.79 2.54 5.46
C PHE A 200 8.27 2.25 5.75
N GLU A 201 9.14 2.71 4.85
CA GLU A 201 10.57 2.41 4.86
C GLU A 201 11.30 3.25 5.92
N LEU A 202 12.00 2.60 6.83
CA LEU A 202 12.88 3.29 7.78
C LEU A 202 14.11 3.83 7.04
N LYS A 203 14.24 5.16 6.98
CA LYS A 203 15.39 5.84 6.37
C LYS A 203 16.55 6.04 7.36
N GLY A 204 16.26 6.02 8.64
CA GLY A 204 17.24 6.13 9.71
C GLY A 204 16.69 6.74 10.98
N GLU A 205 17.57 6.79 12.00
CA GLU A 205 17.31 7.46 13.26
C GLU A 205 18.50 8.34 13.65
N LYS A 206 18.26 9.56 14.03
CA LYS A 206 19.30 10.49 14.51
C LYS A 206 18.74 11.43 15.56
N ASN A 207 19.49 11.67 16.63
CA ASN A 207 19.11 12.53 17.75
C ASN A 207 17.73 12.18 18.36
N GLY A 208 17.36 10.89 18.35
CA GLY A 208 16.08 10.41 18.84
C GLY A 208 14.89 10.67 17.92
N VAL A 209 15.12 11.18 16.70
CA VAL A 209 14.11 11.32 15.65
C VAL A 209 14.20 10.15 14.71
N THR A 210 13.08 9.42 14.53
CA THR A 210 12.95 8.32 13.56
C THR A 210 12.40 8.87 12.25
N VAL A 211 13.02 8.56 11.11
CA VAL A 211 12.62 9.04 9.78
C VAL A 211 12.12 7.88 8.93
N ILE A 212 10.89 8.00 8.44
CA ILE A 212 10.17 7.02 7.62
C ILE A 212 9.85 7.64 6.26
N ASP A 213 9.92 6.87 5.19
CA ASP A 213 9.44 7.25 3.85
C ASP A 213 8.32 6.34 3.38
N ASP A 214 7.25 6.92 2.84
CA ASP A 214 6.12 6.18 2.30
C ASP A 214 5.63 6.78 0.98
N TYR A 215 5.38 5.90 0.02
CA TYR A 215 4.98 6.28 -1.34
C TYR A 215 3.50 6.67 -1.45
N GLY A 216 2.69 6.29 -0.47
CA GLY A 216 1.24 6.50 -0.48
C GLY A 216 0.87 7.96 -0.78
N HIS A 217 -0.03 8.15 -1.72
CA HIS A 217 -0.44 9.46 -2.22
C HIS A 217 -1.96 9.60 -2.38
N HIS A 218 -2.70 8.50 -2.25
CA HIS A 218 -4.16 8.50 -2.14
C HIS A 218 -4.59 8.68 -0.67
N PRO A 219 -5.72 9.36 -0.36
CA PRO A 219 -6.19 9.53 1.02
C PRO A 219 -6.25 8.24 1.85
N THR A 220 -6.74 7.17 1.25
CA THR A 220 -6.85 5.84 1.90
C THR A 220 -5.46 5.28 2.27
N GLU A 221 -4.46 5.41 1.40
CA GLU A 221 -3.07 4.98 1.64
C GLU A 221 -2.43 5.80 2.76
N ILE A 222 -2.56 7.14 2.71
CA ILE A 222 -2.03 8.05 3.72
C ILE A 222 -2.60 7.72 5.10
N GLN A 223 -3.90 7.49 5.19
CA GLN A 223 -4.55 7.07 6.43
C GLN A 223 -4.04 5.72 6.93
N ALA A 224 -3.73 4.77 6.03
CA ALA A 224 -3.13 3.50 6.41
C ALA A 224 -1.73 3.70 7.00
N THR A 225 -0.90 4.55 6.38
CA THR A 225 0.43 4.93 6.89
C THR A 225 0.34 5.60 8.26
N ILE A 226 -0.57 6.57 8.45
CA ILE A 226 -0.78 7.25 9.74
C ILE A 226 -1.21 6.25 10.83
N ARG A 227 -2.17 5.37 10.53
CA ARG A 227 -2.60 4.33 11.49
C ARG A 227 -1.45 3.40 11.86
N THR A 228 -0.65 2.99 10.88
CA THR A 228 0.53 2.15 11.10
C THR A 228 1.56 2.87 11.98
N ALA A 229 1.85 4.15 11.71
CA ALA A 229 2.77 4.93 12.53
C ALA A 229 2.29 5.06 13.99
N ARG A 230 0.99 5.27 14.21
CA ARG A 230 0.41 5.32 15.56
C ARG A 230 0.48 3.98 16.30
N GLN A 231 0.42 2.87 15.58
CA GLN A 231 0.57 1.52 16.16
C GLN A 231 2.03 1.20 16.48
N VAL A 232 2.96 1.56 15.59
CA VAL A 232 4.40 1.28 15.77
C VAL A 232 5.05 2.19 16.79
N PHE A 233 4.60 3.46 16.85
CA PHE A 233 5.17 4.51 17.70
C PHE A 233 4.12 5.13 18.64
N PRO A 234 3.54 4.36 19.57
CA PRO A 234 2.49 4.88 20.44
C PRO A 234 3.00 6.03 21.30
N GLY A 235 2.22 7.12 21.34
CA GLY A 235 2.51 8.31 22.14
C GLY A 235 3.61 9.23 21.61
N ARG A 236 4.32 8.87 20.53
CA ARG A 236 5.30 9.76 19.89
C ARG A 236 4.60 10.82 19.05
N ARG A 237 5.17 12.02 18.99
CA ARG A 237 4.71 13.09 18.11
C ARG A 237 4.97 12.71 16.65
N LEU A 238 3.92 12.78 15.81
CA LEU A 238 3.97 12.44 14.40
C LEU A 238 4.05 13.72 13.57
N VAL A 239 5.18 13.94 12.94
CA VAL A 239 5.45 15.03 12.01
C VAL A 239 5.43 14.46 10.60
N MET A 240 4.63 15.01 9.70
CA MET A 240 4.51 14.52 8.33
C MET A 240 4.86 15.63 7.34
N VAL A 241 5.64 15.28 6.32
CA VAL A 241 5.85 16.09 5.12
C VAL A 241 5.10 15.43 3.98
N PHE A 242 4.08 16.11 3.46
CA PHE A 242 3.25 15.58 2.37
C PHE A 242 3.41 16.38 1.09
N GLN A 243 3.66 15.66 -0.01
CA GLN A 243 3.61 16.20 -1.36
C GLN A 243 2.42 15.61 -2.11
N PRO A 244 1.40 16.41 -2.40
CA PRO A 244 0.30 15.95 -3.25
C PRO A 244 0.81 15.58 -4.65
N HIS A 245 0.19 14.58 -5.27
CA HIS A 245 0.63 14.06 -6.57
C HIS A 245 -0.51 14.13 -7.57
N ARG A 246 -0.29 14.86 -8.68
CA ARG A 246 -1.24 15.23 -9.75
C ARG A 246 -2.28 16.27 -9.33
N PHE A 247 -2.54 17.20 -10.23
CA PHE A 247 -3.58 18.22 -10.04
C PHE A 247 -4.97 17.62 -10.12
N SER A 248 -5.21 16.71 -11.07
CA SER A 248 -6.49 16.02 -11.26
C SER A 248 -6.92 15.27 -9.99
N ARG A 249 -6.03 14.46 -9.40
CA ARG A 249 -6.30 13.74 -8.15
C ARG A 249 -6.56 14.70 -6.99
N THR A 250 -5.73 15.74 -6.84
CA THR A 250 -5.89 16.72 -5.76
C THR A 250 -7.22 17.44 -5.87
N GLN A 251 -7.70 17.75 -7.07
CA GLN A 251 -9.01 18.35 -7.31
C GLN A 251 -10.14 17.40 -6.96
N ALA A 252 -10.10 16.18 -7.49
CA ALA A 252 -11.16 15.20 -7.35
C ALA A 252 -11.37 14.75 -5.90
N LEU A 253 -10.26 14.58 -5.14
CA LEU A 253 -10.27 14.09 -3.77
C LEU A 253 -10.03 15.20 -2.73
N PHE A 254 -10.24 16.46 -3.11
CA PHE A 254 -9.96 17.62 -2.25
C PHE A 254 -10.64 17.51 -0.88
N GLY A 255 -11.94 17.15 -0.88
CA GLY A 255 -12.70 16.98 0.36
C GLY A 255 -12.15 15.88 1.26
N GLU A 256 -11.71 14.76 0.68
CA GLU A 256 -11.13 13.64 1.41
C GLU A 256 -9.76 14.02 1.99
N PHE A 257 -8.91 14.69 1.21
CA PHE A 257 -7.63 15.21 1.71
C PHE A 257 -7.80 16.13 2.91
N CYS A 258 -8.86 16.95 2.96
CA CYS A 258 -9.11 17.85 4.08
C CYS A 258 -9.27 17.11 5.43
N HIS A 259 -9.69 15.84 5.42
CA HIS A 259 -9.90 15.01 6.60
C HIS A 259 -8.84 13.91 6.80
N THR A 260 -7.93 13.75 5.86
CA THR A 260 -6.97 12.63 5.86
C THR A 260 -5.98 12.69 7.03
N PHE A 261 -5.60 13.88 7.47
CA PHE A 261 -4.47 14.11 8.37
C PHE A 261 -4.86 14.29 9.85
N GLU A 262 -6.07 14.00 10.25
CA GLU A 262 -6.60 14.26 11.60
C GLU A 262 -5.77 13.67 12.75
N ASN A 263 -5.03 12.60 12.48
CA ASN A 263 -4.17 11.93 13.45
C ASN A 263 -2.67 12.25 13.28
N VAL A 264 -2.33 13.33 12.58
CA VAL A 264 -0.98 13.89 12.45
C VAL A 264 -0.86 15.10 13.37
N ASP A 265 0.19 15.16 14.20
CA ASP A 265 0.36 16.28 15.15
C ASP A 265 0.87 17.54 14.43
N ARG A 266 1.71 17.37 13.41
CA ARG A 266 2.29 18.45 12.62
C ARG A 266 2.40 18.06 11.16
N LEU A 267 1.82 18.84 10.26
CA LEU A 267 1.85 18.60 8.81
C LEU A 267 2.59 19.74 8.10
N TYR A 268 3.62 19.39 7.36
CA TYR A 268 4.25 20.24 6.35
C TYR A 268 3.72 19.84 4.98
N LEU A 269 3.05 20.76 4.31
CA LEU A 269 2.50 20.56 2.98
C LEU A 269 3.33 21.36 1.98
N THR A 270 3.70 20.74 0.86
CA THR A 270 4.40 21.45 -0.24
C THR A 270 3.53 21.56 -1.49
N GLU A 271 4.10 22.10 -2.56
CA GLU A 271 3.40 22.24 -3.83
C GLU A 271 3.13 20.86 -4.48
N ILE A 272 2.10 20.80 -5.31
CA ILE A 272 1.70 19.58 -6.00
C ILE A 272 2.79 19.14 -6.98
N TYR A 273 3.15 17.84 -6.93
CA TYR A 273 3.97 17.23 -7.96
C TYR A 273 3.13 16.99 -9.22
N PRO A 274 3.45 17.62 -10.36
CA PRO A 274 2.54 17.65 -11.51
C PRO A 274 2.44 16.32 -12.25
N ALA A 275 3.45 15.44 -12.21
CA ALA A 275 3.50 14.18 -12.95
C ALA A 275 3.07 14.33 -14.43
N SER A 276 3.62 15.33 -15.11
CA SER A 276 3.34 15.71 -16.50
C SER A 276 1.96 16.36 -16.76
N GLU A 277 1.16 16.62 -15.73
CA GLU A 277 -0.09 17.36 -15.87
C GLU A 277 0.14 18.87 -15.95
N SER A 278 -0.73 19.58 -16.66
CA SER A 278 -0.81 21.04 -16.62
C SER A 278 -1.51 21.51 -15.33
N PRO A 279 -1.09 22.65 -14.75
CA PRO A 279 -1.75 23.22 -13.59
C PRO A 279 -3.25 23.47 -13.82
N ILE A 280 -4.07 23.16 -12.83
CA ILE A 280 -5.52 23.43 -12.84
C ILE A 280 -5.75 24.70 -12.01
N PRO A 281 -6.47 25.74 -12.53
CA PRO A 281 -6.76 26.95 -11.80
C PRO A 281 -7.42 26.67 -10.44
N GLY A 282 -6.88 27.23 -9.36
CA GLY A 282 -7.38 27.04 -8.00
C GLY A 282 -6.94 25.75 -7.30
N VAL A 283 -6.27 24.83 -8.00
CA VAL A 283 -5.73 23.59 -7.42
C VAL A 283 -4.24 23.75 -7.17
N ASN A 284 -3.85 23.96 -5.92
CA ASN A 284 -2.47 24.15 -5.49
C ASN A 284 -2.30 23.78 -4.01
N GLY A 285 -1.05 23.68 -3.57
CA GLY A 285 -0.72 23.33 -2.19
C GLY A 285 -1.25 24.32 -1.14
N VAL A 286 -1.30 25.61 -1.47
CA VAL A 286 -1.83 26.65 -0.57
C VAL A 286 -3.30 26.43 -0.28
N ASN A 287 -4.12 26.24 -1.33
CA ASN A 287 -5.55 26.04 -1.18
C ASN A 287 -5.87 24.70 -0.46
N LEU A 288 -5.08 23.66 -0.71
CA LEU A 288 -5.20 22.41 0.03
C LEU A 288 -4.86 22.60 1.52
N ALA A 289 -3.78 23.34 1.84
CA ALA A 289 -3.44 23.65 3.23
C ALA A 289 -4.54 24.44 3.94
N LEU A 290 -5.17 25.39 3.25
CA LEU A 290 -6.32 26.13 3.78
C LEU A 290 -7.53 25.23 4.02
N GLY A 291 -7.84 24.32 3.09
CA GLY A 291 -8.89 23.33 3.25
C GLY A 291 -8.64 22.41 4.45
N ILE A 292 -7.44 21.86 4.61
CA ILE A 292 -7.10 21.01 5.75
C ILE A 292 -7.27 21.78 7.07
N ARG A 293 -6.79 23.04 7.15
CA ARG A 293 -6.96 23.88 8.36
C ARG A 293 -8.42 24.16 8.71
N GLN A 294 -9.27 24.27 7.70
CA GLN A 294 -10.70 24.55 7.90
C GLN A 294 -11.46 23.34 8.45
N PHE A 295 -11.11 22.14 8.00
CA PHE A 295 -11.89 20.92 8.27
C PHE A 295 -11.20 19.95 9.23
N SER A 296 -9.93 20.17 9.56
CA SER A 296 -9.14 19.35 10.48
C SER A 296 -8.52 20.19 11.59
N LYS A 297 -8.21 19.54 12.73
CA LYS A 297 -7.45 20.15 13.84
C LYS A 297 -5.94 20.03 13.67
N THR A 298 -5.47 19.44 12.59
CA THR A 298 -4.05 19.25 12.31
C THR A 298 -3.35 20.60 12.17
N ASP A 299 -2.21 20.76 12.82
CA ASP A 299 -1.37 21.94 12.64
C ASP A 299 -0.62 21.85 11.30
N VAL A 300 -1.07 22.63 10.33
CA VAL A 300 -0.58 22.58 8.93
C VAL A 300 0.26 23.82 8.62
N THR A 301 1.45 23.60 8.08
CA THR A 301 2.29 24.64 7.50
C THR A 301 2.55 24.33 6.02
N TYR A 302 2.18 25.26 5.15
CA TYR A 302 2.56 25.20 3.74
C TYR A 302 3.95 25.82 3.54
N LYS A 303 4.78 25.13 2.75
CA LYS A 303 6.10 25.61 2.26
C LYS A 303 6.23 25.25 0.79
N PRO A 304 6.61 26.19 -0.10
CA PRO A 304 6.59 25.98 -1.54
C PRO A 304 7.64 24.97 -2.05
N ASN A 305 8.70 24.77 -1.29
CA ASN A 305 9.83 23.93 -1.69
C ASN A 305 10.42 23.16 -0.50
N PHE A 306 11.24 22.16 -0.82
CA PHE A 306 11.84 21.29 0.20
C PHE A 306 12.95 21.95 1.01
N ASP A 307 13.63 22.97 0.49
CA ASP A 307 14.67 23.68 1.25
C ASP A 307 14.05 24.39 2.45
N GLU A 308 12.94 25.09 2.24
CA GLU A 308 12.20 25.73 3.31
C GLU A 308 11.57 24.73 4.30
N ILE A 309 11.19 23.52 3.84
CA ILE A 309 10.71 22.45 4.72
C ILE A 309 11.84 21.93 5.58
N VAL A 310 13.00 21.60 4.98
CA VAL A 310 14.17 21.09 5.70
C VAL A 310 14.64 22.09 6.76
N ASP A 311 14.67 23.37 6.41
CA ASP A 311 15.06 24.43 7.35
C ASP A 311 14.06 24.57 8.51
N ALA A 312 12.75 24.53 8.23
CA ALA A 312 11.72 24.57 9.25
C ALA A 312 11.76 23.33 10.18
N LEU A 313 12.07 22.16 9.65
CA LEU A 313 12.17 20.91 10.42
C LEU A 313 13.37 20.91 11.37
N LYS A 314 14.47 21.62 11.07
CA LYS A 314 15.62 21.77 11.98
C LYS A 314 15.23 22.40 13.33
N ASP A 315 14.31 23.37 13.28
CA ASP A 315 13.86 24.10 14.48
C ASP A 315 12.68 23.42 15.19
N ASP A 316 11.89 22.59 14.45
CA ASP A 316 10.64 22.00 14.98
C ASP A 316 10.84 20.58 15.53
N LEU A 317 11.74 19.77 14.95
CA LEU A 317 11.93 18.38 15.34
C LEU A 317 12.59 18.26 16.71
N ARG A 318 12.10 17.30 17.51
CA ARG A 318 12.55 17.05 18.88
C ARG A 318 12.87 15.56 19.08
N PRO A 319 13.75 15.22 20.02
CA PRO A 319 13.95 13.83 20.41
C PRO A 319 12.60 13.17 20.79
N GLY A 320 12.34 12.01 20.24
CA GLY A 320 11.06 11.30 20.39
C GLY A 320 10.10 11.47 19.20
N ASP A 321 10.34 12.40 18.28
CA ASP A 321 9.48 12.57 17.10
C ASP A 321 9.64 11.43 16.06
N VAL A 322 8.58 11.22 15.31
CA VAL A 322 8.59 10.40 14.10
C VAL A 322 8.30 11.32 12.92
N LEU A 323 9.27 11.46 12.01
CA LEU A 323 9.13 12.19 10.77
C LEU A 323 8.74 11.22 9.65
N ILE A 324 7.64 11.49 8.96
CA ILE A 324 7.22 10.71 7.77
C ILE A 324 7.27 11.61 6.55
N THR A 325 8.00 11.18 5.52
CA THR A 325 7.90 11.74 4.17
C THR A 325 6.89 10.93 3.36
N GLN A 326 5.85 11.60 2.88
CA GLN A 326 4.66 10.95 2.30
C GLN A 326 4.38 11.47 0.89
N GLY A 327 4.29 10.57 -0.09
CA GLY A 327 3.88 10.90 -1.46
C GLY A 327 4.71 10.24 -2.55
N ALA A 328 4.15 10.12 -3.76
CA ALA A 328 4.76 9.44 -4.92
C ALA A 328 5.87 10.27 -5.61
N GLY A 329 5.95 11.56 -5.32
CA GLY A 329 6.91 12.48 -5.95
C GLY A 329 8.29 12.48 -5.29
N SER A 330 8.97 13.62 -5.42
CA SER A 330 10.34 13.85 -4.94
C SER A 330 10.47 14.08 -3.44
N VAL A 331 9.38 14.05 -2.68
CA VAL A 331 9.36 14.23 -1.21
C VAL A 331 10.26 13.23 -0.47
N THR A 332 10.50 12.06 -1.05
CA THR A 332 11.43 11.04 -0.53
C THR A 332 12.85 11.58 -0.26
N THR A 333 13.25 12.67 -0.92
CA THR A 333 14.56 13.31 -0.73
C THR A 333 14.66 14.12 0.56
N VAL A 334 13.53 14.46 1.19
CA VAL A 334 13.51 15.30 2.41
C VAL A 334 14.06 14.54 3.60
N GLY A 335 13.66 13.27 3.79
CA GLY A 335 14.11 12.46 4.94
C GLY A 335 15.63 12.35 5.06
N PRO A 336 16.36 11.86 4.02
CA PRO A 336 17.82 11.83 4.01
C PRO A 336 18.47 13.20 4.28
N ARG A 337 17.98 14.27 3.66
CA ARG A 337 18.48 15.64 3.88
C ARG A 337 18.30 16.11 5.31
N VAL A 338 17.20 15.75 5.97
CA VAL A 338 16.98 16.05 7.39
C VAL A 338 18.01 15.29 8.24
N LEU A 339 18.20 13.98 8.00
CA LEU A 339 19.20 13.19 8.71
C LEU A 339 20.62 13.72 8.56
N GLU A 340 21.01 14.18 7.36
CA GLU A 340 22.32 14.79 7.10
C GLU A 340 22.49 16.10 7.86
N ASN A 341 21.45 16.93 7.94
CA ASN A 341 21.49 18.27 8.53
C ASN A 341 21.25 18.30 10.05
N MET A 342 20.85 17.20 10.66
CA MET A 342 20.78 17.09 12.11
C MET A 342 22.21 16.98 12.69
N ALA A 343 22.64 17.98 13.44
CA ALA A 343 23.97 18.06 14.04
C ALA A 343 24.23 16.93 15.06
#